data_73e3dcb997d86069e0f0bc1e0e9c7496
#
_entry.id   73e3dcb997d86069e0f0bc1e0e9c7496
#
_cell.length_a   1.000
_cell.length_b   1.000
_cell.length_c   1.000
_cell.angle_alpha   90.00
_cell.angle_beta   90.00
_cell.angle_gamma   90.00
#
_symmetry.space_group_name_H-M   'P 1'
#
loop_
_entity.id
_entity.type
_entity.pdbx_description
1 polymer ?
#
loop_
_entity_poly.entity_id
_entity_poly.type
_entity_poly.pdbx_seq_one_letter_code
_entity_poly.pdbx_strand_id
1 'polypeptide(L)'
;MHIVDSSGWLEYFSGSSFADHFEAPLSDPEHLIVPVITIYEVFKKILRERGESAALQAACQMQAGTVVDISTSLVLEAARHPLPLADSLIYATTLLWNAELWTQDEHFKDLPNVRYFPK
;
A
#
# COMPACT_ATOMS: atom_id res chain seq x y z
N MET A 1 6.78 -11.99 2.85
CA MET A 1 6.78 -10.61 2.31
C MET A 1 5.44 -9.96 2.60
N HIS A 2 5.45 -8.67 2.84
CA HIS A 2 4.26 -7.90 3.19
C HIS A 2 4.08 -6.72 2.24
N ILE A 3 2.82 -6.38 1.97
CA ILE A 3 2.44 -5.14 1.30
C ILE A 3 1.43 -4.45 2.23
N VAL A 4 1.55 -3.13 2.35
CA VAL A 4 0.56 -2.29 3.03
C VAL A 4 -0.06 -1.39 1.98
N ASP A 5 -1.38 -1.38 1.88
CA ASP A 5 -2.06 -0.51 0.91
C ASP A 5 -2.00 0.96 1.34
N SER A 6 -2.49 1.83 0.48
CA SER A 6 -2.42 3.27 0.73
C SER A 6 -3.16 3.67 2.02
N SER A 7 -4.28 3.02 2.32
CA SER A 7 -5.04 3.32 3.54
C SER A 7 -4.23 3.01 4.81
N GLY A 8 -3.49 1.90 4.79
CA GLY A 8 -2.64 1.52 5.92
C GLY A 8 -1.47 2.49 6.11
N TRP A 9 -0.81 2.89 5.03
CA TRP A 9 0.25 3.90 5.09
C TRP A 9 -0.27 5.22 5.66
N LEU A 10 -1.43 5.67 5.20
CA LEU A 10 -2.02 6.93 5.66
C LEU A 10 -2.37 6.89 7.14
N GLU A 11 -2.92 5.77 7.63
CA GLU A 11 -3.17 5.59 9.07
C GLU A 11 -1.87 5.65 9.86
N TYR A 12 -0.83 4.98 9.38
CA TYR A 12 0.47 4.97 10.03
C TYR A 12 1.05 6.38 10.15
N PHE A 13 1.02 7.16 9.05
CA PHE A 13 1.55 8.51 9.05
C PHE A 13 0.69 9.49 9.85
N SER A 14 -0.60 9.22 10.02
CA SER A 14 -1.49 10.07 10.81
C SER A 14 -1.29 9.90 12.32
N GLY A 15 -0.69 8.78 12.74
CA GLY A 15 -0.52 8.47 14.16
C GLY A 15 -1.82 8.16 14.88
N SER A 16 -2.88 7.75 14.14
CA SER A 16 -4.16 7.39 14.74
C SER A 16 -4.05 6.09 15.53
N SER A 17 -5.12 5.76 16.28
CA SER A 17 -5.18 4.51 17.03
C SER A 17 -5.13 3.26 16.14
N PHE A 18 -5.47 3.39 14.86
CA PHE A 18 -5.41 2.29 13.89
C PHE A 18 -4.00 2.09 13.31
N ALA A 19 -3.07 3.03 13.56
CA ALA A 19 -1.70 2.94 13.07
C ALA A 19 -0.99 1.68 13.55
N ASP A 20 -1.30 1.24 14.76
CA ASP A 20 -0.68 0.06 15.37
C ASP A 20 -0.88 -1.22 14.56
N HIS A 21 -1.99 -1.31 13.81
CA HIS A 21 -2.26 -2.48 12.97
C HIS A 21 -1.21 -2.65 11.88
N PHE A 22 -0.56 -1.57 11.46
CA PHE A 22 0.37 -1.57 10.32
C PHE A 22 1.83 -1.45 10.73
N GLU A 23 2.12 -1.30 12.02
CA GLU A 23 3.49 -1.10 12.48
C GLU A 23 4.40 -2.28 12.18
N ALA A 24 3.92 -3.50 12.39
CA ALA A 24 4.75 -4.69 12.22
C ALA A 24 5.34 -4.79 10.80
N PRO A 25 4.54 -4.74 9.70
CA PRO A 25 5.12 -4.80 8.37
C PRO A 25 5.90 -3.54 7.99
N LEU A 26 5.49 -2.36 8.47
CA LEU A 26 6.13 -1.11 8.08
C LEU A 26 7.47 -0.88 8.80
N SER A 27 7.71 -1.56 9.92
CA SER A 27 9.00 -1.50 10.62
C SER A 27 10.00 -2.55 10.14
N ASP A 28 9.64 -3.34 9.11
CA ASP A 28 10.47 -4.41 8.57
C ASP A 28 10.69 -4.22 7.05
N PRO A 29 11.50 -3.24 6.65
CA PRO A 29 11.66 -2.90 5.24
C PRO A 29 12.28 -4.03 4.40
N GLU A 30 13.03 -4.96 5.00
CA GLU A 30 13.59 -6.09 4.26
C GLU A 30 12.52 -7.01 3.69
N HIS A 31 11.36 -7.09 4.34
CA HIS A 31 10.27 -7.95 3.92
C HIS A 31 9.06 -7.16 3.42
N LEU A 32 9.26 -5.87 3.12
CA LEU A 32 8.21 -4.97 2.68
C LEU A 32 8.32 -4.69 1.19
N ILE A 33 7.25 -5.00 0.47
CA ILE A 33 7.08 -4.66 -0.95
C ILE A 33 6.23 -3.40 -1.02
N VAL A 34 6.66 -2.43 -1.81
CA VAL A 34 5.98 -1.14 -1.97
C VAL A 34 5.58 -0.95 -3.43
N PRO A 35 4.33 -1.26 -3.80
CA PRO A 35 3.86 -0.95 -5.15
C PRO A 35 3.96 0.55 -5.39
N VAL A 36 4.55 0.98 -6.50
CA VAL A 36 4.78 2.40 -6.76
C VAL A 36 3.49 3.21 -6.73
N ILE A 37 2.35 2.62 -7.07
CA ILE A 37 1.06 3.30 -7.02
C ILE A 37 0.68 3.73 -5.59
N THR A 38 1.13 3.01 -4.56
CA THR A 38 0.87 3.42 -3.17
C THR A 38 1.62 4.69 -2.84
N ILE A 39 2.82 4.87 -3.38
CA ILE A 39 3.59 6.11 -3.20
C ILE A 39 2.82 7.28 -3.82
N TYR A 40 2.28 7.11 -5.02
CA TYR A 40 1.49 8.13 -5.68
C TYR A 40 0.28 8.55 -4.82
N GLU A 41 -0.50 7.57 -4.35
CA GLU A 41 -1.71 7.85 -3.61
C GLU A 41 -1.42 8.53 -2.25
N VAL A 42 -0.42 8.04 -1.54
CA VAL A 42 -0.04 8.59 -0.24
C VAL A 42 0.54 9.99 -0.40
N PHE A 43 1.45 10.18 -1.36
CA PHE A 43 2.04 11.48 -1.64
C PHE A 43 0.96 12.51 -2.00
N LYS A 44 0.05 12.15 -2.90
CA LYS A 44 -1.02 13.03 -3.34
C LYS A 44 -1.90 13.51 -2.19
N LYS A 45 -2.28 12.60 -1.29
CA LYS A 45 -3.14 12.95 -0.17
C LYS A 45 -2.42 13.82 0.85
N ILE A 46 -1.19 13.47 1.23
CA ILE A 46 -0.42 14.25 2.20
C ILE A 46 -0.08 15.62 1.64
N LEU A 47 0.27 15.69 0.34
CA LEU A 47 0.54 16.97 -0.33
C LEU A 47 -0.65 17.92 -0.19
N ARG A 48 -1.85 17.42 -0.43
CA ARG A 48 -3.08 18.21 -0.33
C ARG A 48 -3.39 18.65 1.11
N GLU A 49 -3.16 17.77 2.07
CA GLU A 49 -3.58 17.99 3.46
C GLU A 49 -2.51 18.67 4.33
N ARG A 50 -1.23 18.43 4.06
CA ARG A 50 -0.11 18.86 4.93
C ARG A 50 1.02 19.57 4.20
N GLY A 51 0.98 19.65 2.87
CA GLY A 51 1.97 20.36 2.09
C GLY A 51 3.14 19.48 1.63
N GLU A 52 4.03 20.10 0.85
CA GLU A 52 5.08 19.37 0.11
C GLU A 52 6.12 18.72 1.02
N SER A 53 6.55 19.42 2.07
CA SER A 53 7.60 18.89 2.96
C SER A 53 7.18 17.57 3.60
N ALA A 54 5.96 17.52 4.15
CA ALA A 54 5.42 16.32 4.78
C ALA A 54 5.25 15.19 3.74
N ALA A 55 4.78 15.54 2.54
CA ALA A 55 4.59 14.57 1.46
C ALA A 55 5.91 13.96 1.00
N LEU A 56 6.97 14.76 0.85
CA LEU A 56 8.29 14.27 0.46
C LEU A 56 8.91 13.38 1.53
N GLN A 57 8.73 13.73 2.81
CA GLN A 57 9.21 12.88 3.90
C GLN A 57 8.52 11.52 3.90
N ALA A 58 7.20 11.49 3.68
CA ALA A 58 6.47 10.24 3.58
C ALA A 58 6.95 9.39 2.41
N ALA A 59 7.08 9.99 1.23
CA ALA A 59 7.55 9.29 0.03
C ALA A 59 8.96 8.72 0.23
N CYS A 60 9.84 9.47 0.89
CA CYS A 60 11.19 9.01 1.20
C CYS A 60 11.15 7.78 2.12
N GLN A 61 10.34 7.83 3.16
CA GLN A 61 10.22 6.73 4.11
C GLN A 61 9.65 5.46 3.46
N MET A 62 8.68 5.62 2.55
CA MET A 62 8.09 4.49 1.84
C MET A 62 9.10 3.75 0.96
N GLN A 63 10.12 4.43 0.47
CA GLN A 63 11.13 3.84 -0.40
C GLN A 63 12.17 2.99 0.33
N ALA A 64 12.11 2.88 1.64
CA ALA A 64 12.99 1.99 2.40
C ALA A 64 12.72 0.50 2.10
N GLY A 65 11.51 0.16 1.68
CA GLY A 65 11.17 -1.19 1.22
C GLY A 65 11.58 -1.42 -0.23
N THR A 66 11.14 -2.53 -0.80
CA THR A 66 11.36 -2.84 -2.21
C THR A 66 10.25 -2.23 -3.05
N VAL A 67 10.57 -1.18 -3.80
CA VAL A 67 9.59 -0.52 -4.68
C VAL A 67 9.42 -1.33 -5.95
N VAL A 68 8.15 -1.61 -6.30
CA VAL A 68 7.80 -2.36 -7.51
C VAL A 68 7.12 -1.42 -8.50
N ASP A 69 7.76 -1.26 -9.67
CA ASP A 69 7.23 -0.41 -10.73
C ASP A 69 6.05 -1.06 -11.46
N ILE A 70 5.25 -0.23 -12.11
CA ILE A 70 4.15 -0.70 -12.94
C ILE A 70 4.69 -1.12 -14.29
N SER A 71 4.56 -2.41 -14.62
CA SER A 71 4.94 -2.97 -15.93
C SER A 71 3.69 -3.28 -16.74
N THR A 72 3.87 -3.52 -18.04
CA THR A 72 2.78 -3.99 -18.91
C THR A 72 2.18 -5.29 -18.37
N SER A 73 3.02 -6.22 -17.96
CA SER A 73 2.59 -7.50 -17.40
C SER A 73 1.71 -7.30 -16.17
N LEU A 74 2.12 -6.41 -15.27
CA LEU A 74 1.35 -6.11 -14.06
C LEU A 74 0.00 -5.47 -14.38
N VAL A 75 -0.04 -4.54 -15.35
CA VAL A 75 -1.28 -3.88 -15.76
C VAL A 75 -2.27 -4.89 -16.32
N LEU A 76 -1.81 -5.83 -17.14
CA LEU A 76 -2.68 -6.86 -17.71
C LEU A 76 -3.24 -7.78 -16.63
N GLU A 77 -2.42 -8.15 -15.63
CA GLU A 77 -2.90 -8.93 -14.50
C GLU A 77 -3.89 -8.14 -13.65
N ALA A 78 -3.60 -6.87 -13.37
CA ALA A 78 -4.49 -6.01 -12.59
C ALA A 78 -5.87 -5.88 -13.24
N ALA A 79 -5.91 -5.77 -14.56
CA ALA A 79 -7.16 -5.63 -15.31
C ALA A 79 -8.12 -6.82 -15.16
N ARG A 80 -7.62 -7.98 -14.70
CA ARG A 80 -8.44 -9.18 -14.48
C ARG A 80 -9.23 -9.11 -13.17
N HIS A 81 -8.89 -8.19 -12.28
CA HIS A 81 -9.54 -8.07 -10.98
C HIS A 81 -10.61 -6.98 -11.01
N PRO A 82 -11.84 -7.27 -10.55
CA PRO A 82 -12.93 -6.28 -10.55
C PRO A 82 -12.80 -5.31 -9.37
N LEU A 83 -11.69 -4.57 -9.33
CA LEU A 83 -11.37 -3.62 -8.27
C LEU A 83 -11.11 -2.24 -8.90
N PRO A 84 -11.23 -1.15 -8.12
CA PRO A 84 -10.78 0.16 -8.59
C PRO A 84 -9.33 0.12 -9.07
N LEU A 85 -8.97 1.02 -9.97
CA LEU A 85 -7.68 0.99 -10.66
C LEU A 85 -6.49 0.81 -9.73
N ALA A 86 -6.33 1.67 -8.74
CA ALA A 86 -5.18 1.57 -7.84
C ALA A 86 -5.22 0.29 -7.02
N ASP A 87 -6.39 -0.09 -6.51
CA ASP A 87 -6.57 -1.31 -5.74
C ASP A 87 -6.21 -2.55 -6.57
N SER A 88 -6.59 -2.56 -7.85
CA SER A 88 -6.28 -3.69 -8.74
C SER A 88 -4.78 -3.85 -8.94
N LEU A 89 -4.03 -2.74 -9.06
CA LEU A 89 -2.58 -2.76 -9.19
C LEU A 89 -1.91 -3.25 -7.91
N ILE A 90 -2.39 -2.81 -6.76
CA ILE A 90 -1.87 -3.26 -5.46
C ILE A 90 -2.11 -4.76 -5.28
N TYR A 91 -3.32 -5.21 -5.61
CA TYR A 91 -3.68 -6.61 -5.43
C TYR A 91 -2.91 -7.52 -6.40
N ALA A 92 -2.77 -7.11 -7.65
CA ALA A 92 -1.98 -7.87 -8.63
C ALA A 92 -0.52 -7.99 -8.18
N THR A 93 0.06 -6.93 -7.60
CA THR A 93 1.40 -6.98 -7.05
C THR A 93 1.48 -7.95 -5.87
N THR A 94 0.46 -7.97 -5.02
CA THR A 94 0.37 -8.89 -3.89
C THR A 94 0.44 -10.34 -4.35
N LEU A 95 -0.34 -10.71 -5.36
CA LEU A 95 -0.37 -12.06 -5.87
C LEU A 95 0.94 -12.42 -6.60
N LEU A 96 1.47 -11.50 -7.41
CA LEU A 96 2.71 -11.73 -8.15
C LEU A 96 3.88 -12.04 -7.22
N TRP A 97 3.98 -11.34 -6.11
CA TRP A 97 5.05 -11.51 -5.13
C TRP A 97 4.74 -12.56 -4.06
N ASN A 98 3.57 -13.19 -4.14
CA ASN A 98 3.09 -14.12 -3.11
C ASN A 98 3.21 -13.51 -1.71
N ALA A 99 2.82 -12.25 -1.62
CA ALA A 99 2.89 -11.47 -0.39
C ALA A 99 1.57 -11.52 0.37
N GLU A 100 1.57 -10.97 1.58
CA GLU A 100 0.35 -10.73 2.36
C GLU A 100 0.05 -9.24 2.34
N LEU A 101 -1.16 -8.88 1.94
CA LEU A 101 -1.63 -7.50 1.89
C LEU A 101 -2.32 -7.14 3.22
N TRP A 102 -1.80 -6.11 3.88
CA TRP A 102 -2.35 -5.57 5.12
C TRP A 102 -3.16 -4.32 4.79
N THR A 103 -4.44 -4.31 5.11
CA THR A 103 -5.36 -3.26 4.68
C THR A 103 -6.53 -3.08 5.64
N GLN A 104 -7.10 -1.89 5.64
CA GLN A 104 -8.40 -1.61 6.25
C GLN A 104 -9.46 -1.20 5.21
N ASP A 105 -9.13 -1.35 3.91
CA ASP A 105 -10.04 -1.02 2.81
C ASP A 105 -10.95 -2.21 2.51
N GLU A 106 -12.26 -1.98 2.57
CA GLU A 106 -13.28 -3.00 2.33
C GLU A 106 -13.21 -3.63 0.95
N HIS A 107 -12.63 -2.95 -0.04
CA HIS A 107 -12.48 -3.51 -1.38
C HIS A 107 -11.69 -4.81 -1.38
N PHE A 108 -10.77 -4.99 -0.43
CA PHE A 108 -9.93 -6.18 -0.33
C PHE A 108 -10.48 -7.24 0.62
N LYS A 109 -11.56 -6.96 1.31
CA LYS A 109 -12.12 -7.87 2.31
C LYS A 109 -12.43 -9.22 1.67
N ASP A 110 -12.06 -10.29 2.37
CA ASP A 110 -12.30 -11.68 1.97
C ASP A 110 -11.56 -12.16 0.72
N LEU A 111 -10.63 -11.35 0.18
CA LEU A 111 -9.78 -11.80 -0.93
C LEU A 111 -8.62 -12.65 -0.41
N PRO A 112 -8.11 -13.59 -1.23
CA PRO A 112 -6.92 -14.36 -0.86
C PRO A 112 -5.71 -13.48 -0.59
N ASN A 113 -4.84 -13.90 0.31
CA ASN A 113 -3.59 -13.21 0.68
C ASN A 113 -3.81 -11.84 1.34
N VAL A 114 -4.98 -11.62 1.93
CA VAL A 114 -5.31 -10.33 2.55
C VAL A 114 -5.49 -10.50 4.05
N ARG A 115 -4.86 -9.60 4.81
CA ARG A 115 -5.11 -9.41 6.23
C ARG A 115 -5.89 -8.11 6.39
N TYR A 116 -7.17 -8.24 6.63
CA TYR A 116 -8.09 -7.12 6.70
C TYR A 116 -8.35 -6.71 8.15
N PHE A 117 -8.28 -5.39 8.41
CA PHE A 117 -8.59 -4.80 9.71
C PHE A 117 -9.84 -3.93 9.57
N PRO A 118 -10.98 -4.32 10.10
CA PRO A 118 -12.17 -3.47 10.04
C PRO A 118 -11.95 -2.18 10.82
N LYS A 119 -12.42 -1.10 10.26
CA LYS A 119 -12.27 0.22 10.83
C LYS A 119 -13.48 0.60 11.68
#